data_88c861699fad10587d8150734bcc785f
#
_entry.id   88c861699fad10587d8150734bcc785f
#
_cell.length_a   1.000
_cell.length_b   1.000
_cell.length_c   1.000
_cell.angle_alpha   90.00
_cell.angle_beta   90.00
_cell.angle_gamma   90.00
#
_symmetry.space_group_name_H-M   'P 1'
#
loop_
_entity.id
_entity.type
_entity.pdbx_description
1 polymer ?
#
loop_
_entity_poly.entity_id
_entity_poly.type
_entity_poly.pdbx_seq_one_letter_code
_entity_poly.pdbx_strand_id
1 'polypeptide(L)'
;AGECGCPAFLAESIAMGIKRNGHATILAQEPKLLEEFVKNGVTGELCLTSNLQTKAAVTVDDFPYLKMKAAGANITINTDNRTVSDTNLTKEYELYHKHFDSSVQDFYAHNKTAIEASFASDEEKEELLEKLAKAYS
;
A
#
# COMPACT_ATOMS: atom_id res chain seq x y z
N ALA A 1 -9.67 3.02 -5.43
CA ALA A 1 -10.21 4.39 -5.31
C ALA A 1 -9.15 5.34 -4.72
N GLY A 2 -9.35 6.66 -4.86
CA GLY A 2 -8.44 7.66 -4.29
C GLY A 2 -7.29 8.10 -5.20
N GLU A 3 -7.14 7.56 -6.39
CA GLU A 3 -6.12 7.98 -7.36
C GLU A 3 -6.49 9.29 -8.07
N CYS A 4 -7.78 9.52 -8.33
CA CYS A 4 -8.26 10.69 -9.08
C CYS A 4 -8.53 11.93 -8.21
N GLY A 5 -8.04 12.00 -6.99
CA GLY A 5 -8.16 13.18 -6.12
C GLY A 5 -9.57 13.44 -5.57
N CYS A 6 -10.50 12.46 -5.65
CA CYS A 6 -11.84 12.58 -5.08
C CYS A 6 -11.96 11.75 -3.79
N PRO A 7 -12.02 12.38 -2.61
CA PRO A 7 -12.12 11.66 -1.34
C PRO A 7 -13.44 10.90 -1.19
N ALA A 8 -14.52 11.38 -1.80
CA ALA A 8 -15.84 10.75 -1.69
C ALA A 8 -15.84 9.30 -2.19
N PHE A 9 -15.16 9.00 -3.28
CA PHE A 9 -15.10 7.64 -3.81
C PHE A 9 -14.42 6.66 -2.86
N LEU A 10 -13.38 7.10 -2.14
CA LEU A 10 -12.75 6.27 -1.14
C LEU A 10 -13.62 6.11 0.10
N ALA A 11 -14.26 7.20 0.56
CA ALA A 11 -15.19 7.15 1.69
C ALA A 11 -16.37 6.21 1.43
N GLU A 12 -16.99 6.29 0.25
CA GLU A 12 -18.05 5.39 -0.18
C GLU A 12 -17.57 3.93 -0.24
N SER A 13 -16.38 3.69 -0.77
CA SER A 13 -15.79 2.35 -0.83
C SER A 13 -15.59 1.77 0.57
N ILE A 14 -15.09 2.56 1.53
CA ILE A 14 -14.94 2.15 2.93
C ILE A 14 -16.32 1.83 3.54
N ALA A 15 -17.32 2.69 3.31
CA ALA A 15 -18.69 2.48 3.80
C ALA A 15 -19.34 1.20 3.23
N MET A 16 -18.96 0.79 2.03
CA MET A 16 -19.36 -0.49 1.43
C MET A 16 -18.65 -1.70 2.05
N GLY A 17 -17.68 -1.51 2.93
CA GLY A 17 -16.99 -2.58 3.65
C GLY A 17 -15.84 -3.22 2.89
N ILE A 18 -15.24 -2.53 1.92
CA ILE A 18 -14.03 -3.05 1.23
C ILE A 18 -12.91 -3.32 2.24
N LYS A 19 -12.08 -4.31 1.94
CA LYS A 19 -10.90 -4.66 2.76
C LYS A 19 -9.57 -4.30 2.09
N ARG A 20 -9.58 -4.05 0.79
CA ARG A 20 -8.40 -3.67 0.01
C ARG A 20 -8.75 -2.52 -0.91
N ASN A 21 -7.84 -1.56 -1.03
CA ASN A 21 -8.00 -0.41 -1.91
C ASN A 21 -6.70 -0.09 -2.64
N GLY A 22 -6.75 -0.09 -3.97
CA GLY A 22 -5.62 0.30 -4.81
C GLY A 22 -5.35 1.81 -4.78
N HIS A 23 -4.08 2.18 -4.81
CA HIS A 23 -3.51 3.54 -4.86
C HIS A 23 -3.69 4.36 -3.60
N ALA A 24 -4.91 4.71 -3.22
CA ALA A 24 -5.25 5.46 -2.00
C ALA A 24 -4.48 6.80 -1.82
N THR A 25 -4.00 7.42 -2.90
CA THR A 25 -3.14 8.63 -2.86
C THR A 25 -3.79 9.81 -2.17
N ILE A 26 -5.12 9.92 -2.25
CA ILE A 26 -5.88 10.99 -1.59
C ILE A 26 -5.70 11.01 -0.06
N LEU A 27 -5.32 9.91 0.55
CA LEU A 27 -5.08 9.83 2.00
C LEU A 27 -3.91 10.72 2.46
N ALA A 28 -3.03 11.13 1.54
CA ALA A 28 -1.99 12.10 1.85
C ALA A 28 -2.54 13.47 2.27
N GLN A 29 -3.75 13.82 1.83
CA GLN A 29 -4.38 15.13 2.01
C GLN A 29 -5.60 15.09 2.93
N GLU A 30 -6.13 13.90 3.24
CA GLU A 30 -7.38 13.69 3.94
C GLU A 30 -7.19 12.93 5.28
N PRO A 31 -6.71 13.60 6.34
CA PRO A 31 -6.37 12.94 7.61
C PRO A 31 -7.57 12.25 8.27
N LYS A 32 -8.77 12.80 8.19
CA LYS A 32 -9.98 12.16 8.73
C LYS A 32 -10.34 10.89 7.99
N LEU A 33 -10.18 10.89 6.67
CA LEU A 33 -10.42 9.71 5.85
C LEU A 33 -9.35 8.64 6.11
N LEU A 34 -8.11 9.04 6.39
CA LEU A 34 -7.06 8.13 6.83
C LEU A 34 -7.39 7.46 8.17
N GLU A 35 -7.92 8.21 9.14
CA GLU A 35 -8.40 7.64 10.41
C GLU A 35 -9.49 6.60 10.19
N GLU A 36 -10.47 6.89 9.33
CA GLU A 36 -11.53 5.94 8.97
C GLU A 36 -10.97 4.72 8.23
N PHE A 37 -10.04 4.91 7.33
CA PHE A 37 -9.35 3.85 6.59
C PHE A 37 -8.67 2.86 7.56
N VAL A 38 -7.90 3.38 8.52
CA VAL A 38 -7.22 2.58 9.55
C VAL A 38 -8.23 1.87 10.46
N LYS A 39 -9.23 2.60 10.96
CA LYS A 39 -10.27 2.07 11.85
C LYS A 39 -11.04 0.89 11.24
N ASN A 40 -11.30 0.94 9.93
CA ASN A 40 -11.99 -0.14 9.21
C ASN A 40 -11.05 -1.28 8.75
N GLY A 41 -9.75 -1.20 9.07
CA GLY A 41 -8.76 -2.21 8.75
C GLY A 41 -8.56 -2.41 7.24
N VAL A 42 -8.74 -1.34 6.46
CA VAL A 42 -8.53 -1.40 5.00
C VAL A 42 -7.05 -1.47 4.69
N THR A 43 -6.66 -2.31 3.74
CA THR A 43 -5.30 -2.43 3.24
C THR A 43 -5.12 -1.56 2.00
N GLY A 44 -4.13 -0.65 2.04
CA GLY A 44 -3.73 0.18 0.91
C GLY A 44 -2.70 -0.51 0.03
N GLU A 45 -3.02 -0.68 -1.24
CA GLU A 45 -2.13 -1.25 -2.25
C GLU A 45 -1.41 -0.11 -2.99
N LEU A 46 -0.25 0.29 -2.45
CA LEU A 46 0.46 1.48 -2.91
C LEU A 46 1.36 1.17 -4.10
N CYS A 47 1.33 2.03 -5.13
CA CYS A 47 2.03 1.89 -6.40
C CYS A 47 2.85 3.17 -6.69
N LEU A 48 4.04 3.31 -6.09
CA LEU A 48 4.80 4.56 -6.11
C LEU A 48 5.14 5.02 -7.54
N THR A 49 5.79 4.17 -8.34
CA THR A 49 6.18 4.52 -9.71
C THR A 49 4.98 4.92 -10.54
N SER A 50 3.92 4.12 -10.53
CA SER A 50 2.69 4.40 -11.27
C SER A 50 2.07 5.74 -10.85
N ASN A 51 1.95 5.99 -9.55
CA ASN A 51 1.31 7.21 -9.06
C ASN A 51 2.12 8.49 -9.34
N LEU A 52 3.45 8.40 -9.41
CA LEU A 52 4.28 9.51 -9.87
C LEU A 52 4.12 9.76 -11.39
N GLN A 53 4.01 8.70 -12.19
CA GLN A 53 3.83 8.81 -13.64
C GLN A 53 2.44 9.36 -14.01
N THR A 54 1.39 8.89 -13.35
CA THR A 54 0.00 9.36 -13.57
C THR A 54 -0.28 10.74 -12.94
N LYS A 55 0.65 11.26 -12.13
CA LYS A 55 0.48 12.48 -11.34
C LYS A 55 -0.62 12.39 -10.28
N ALA A 56 -1.03 11.20 -9.90
CA ALA A 56 -1.87 10.98 -8.72
C ALA A 56 -1.14 11.39 -7.42
N ALA A 57 0.20 11.28 -7.42
CA ALA A 57 1.12 12.00 -6.54
C ALA A 57 2.05 12.85 -7.43
N VAL A 58 2.07 14.16 -7.24
CA VAL A 58 2.87 15.07 -8.09
C VAL A 58 4.37 14.89 -7.79
N THR A 59 4.69 14.73 -6.52
CA THR A 59 6.03 14.46 -6.01
C THR A 59 6.01 13.27 -5.05
N VAL A 60 7.19 12.80 -4.65
CA VAL A 60 7.32 11.75 -3.64
C VAL A 60 6.74 12.19 -2.29
N ASP A 61 6.82 13.48 -1.95
CA ASP A 61 6.30 14.03 -0.70
C ASP A 61 4.77 14.05 -0.66
N ASP A 62 4.11 14.06 -1.83
CA ASP A 62 2.66 13.97 -1.95
C ASP A 62 2.15 12.53 -1.83
N PHE A 63 3.04 11.53 -1.85
CA PHE A 63 2.68 10.13 -1.78
C PHE A 63 2.30 9.73 -0.33
N PRO A 64 1.23 8.96 -0.11
CA PRO A 64 0.63 8.79 1.21
C PRO A 64 1.43 7.91 2.18
N TYR A 65 2.49 7.24 1.73
CA TYR A 65 3.17 6.18 2.45
C TYR A 65 3.57 6.53 3.89
N LEU A 66 4.30 7.64 4.09
CA LEU A 66 4.77 8.01 5.44
C LEU A 66 3.60 8.35 6.38
N LYS A 67 2.56 9.00 5.88
CA LYS A 67 1.37 9.33 6.67
C LYS A 67 0.59 8.08 7.04
N MET A 68 0.41 7.16 6.09
CA MET A 68 -0.25 5.88 6.31
C MET A 68 0.55 5.00 7.29
N LYS A 69 1.87 4.93 7.13
CA LYS A 69 2.76 4.21 8.04
C LYS A 69 2.67 4.76 9.47
N ALA A 70 2.75 6.09 9.63
CA ALA A 70 2.64 6.75 10.93
C ALA A 70 1.27 6.54 11.60
N ALA A 71 0.21 6.45 10.80
CA ALA A 71 -1.15 6.15 11.29
C ALA A 71 -1.39 4.66 11.59
N GLY A 72 -0.44 3.77 11.33
CA GLY A 72 -0.57 2.33 11.52
C GLY A 72 -1.49 1.64 10.51
N ALA A 73 -1.61 2.20 9.29
CA ALA A 73 -2.39 1.60 8.23
C ALA A 73 -1.76 0.31 7.71
N ASN A 74 -2.60 -0.61 7.27
CA ASN A 74 -2.18 -1.77 6.51
C ASN A 74 -1.71 -1.35 5.11
N ILE A 75 -0.47 -1.65 4.76
CA ILE A 75 0.16 -1.23 3.50
C ILE A 75 0.76 -2.43 2.79
N THR A 76 0.58 -2.47 1.47
CA THR A 76 1.35 -3.34 0.57
C THR A 76 2.05 -2.51 -0.49
N ILE A 77 3.21 -2.99 -0.97
CA ILE A 77 3.98 -2.37 -2.05
C ILE A 77 3.67 -3.13 -3.35
N ASN A 78 3.25 -2.40 -4.36
CA ASN A 78 2.76 -2.97 -5.62
C ASN A 78 3.35 -2.24 -6.82
N THR A 79 3.44 -2.94 -7.94
CA THR A 79 4.01 -2.40 -9.18
C THR A 79 2.99 -1.70 -10.06
N ASP A 80 1.69 -2.03 -9.89
CA ASP A 80 0.68 -1.77 -10.90
C ASP A 80 1.04 -2.45 -12.24
N ASN A 81 0.77 -1.84 -13.37
CA ASN A 81 1.12 -2.38 -14.69
C ASN A 81 2.62 -2.27 -14.95
N ARG A 82 3.33 -3.39 -14.79
CA ARG A 82 4.79 -3.46 -14.91
C ARG A 82 5.32 -3.00 -16.28
N THR A 83 4.58 -3.27 -17.34
CA THR A 83 4.96 -2.92 -18.70
C THR A 83 4.84 -1.41 -18.93
N VAL A 84 3.69 -0.83 -18.55
CA VAL A 84 3.44 0.61 -18.73
C VAL A 84 4.33 1.44 -17.83
N SER A 85 4.51 1.04 -16.57
CA SER A 85 5.33 1.78 -15.61
C SER A 85 6.84 1.48 -15.72
N ASP A 86 7.24 0.53 -16.54
CA ASP A 86 8.63 0.06 -16.67
C ASP A 86 9.26 -0.23 -15.30
N THR A 87 8.55 -0.95 -14.46
CA THR A 87 8.97 -1.27 -13.09
C THR A 87 8.85 -2.75 -12.77
N ASN A 88 9.41 -3.14 -11.65
CA ASN A 88 9.26 -4.43 -11.02
C ASN A 88 9.31 -4.25 -9.49
N LEU A 89 8.99 -5.29 -8.73
CA LEU A 89 8.89 -5.18 -7.28
C LEU A 89 10.23 -4.81 -6.62
N THR A 90 11.35 -5.27 -7.14
CA THR A 90 12.69 -4.90 -6.64
C THR A 90 12.93 -3.41 -6.79
N LYS A 91 12.63 -2.84 -7.98
CA LYS A 91 12.74 -1.38 -8.19
C LYS A 91 11.82 -0.59 -7.25
N GLU A 92 10.60 -1.06 -7.02
CA GLU A 92 9.71 -0.41 -6.04
C GLU A 92 10.34 -0.40 -4.64
N TYR A 93 10.87 -1.52 -4.15
CA TYR A 93 11.55 -1.60 -2.85
C TYR A 93 12.78 -0.67 -2.77
N GLU A 94 13.59 -0.61 -3.82
CA GLU A 94 14.72 0.32 -3.91
C GLU A 94 14.26 1.78 -3.80
N LEU A 95 13.15 2.14 -4.46
CA LEU A 95 12.57 3.48 -4.36
C LEU A 95 12.03 3.79 -2.96
N TYR A 96 11.35 2.84 -2.31
CA TYR A 96 10.88 3.01 -0.93
C TYR A 96 12.04 3.15 0.05
N HIS A 97 13.12 2.38 -0.12
CA HIS A 97 14.33 2.56 0.67
C HIS A 97 14.96 3.93 0.44
N LYS A 98 15.12 4.33 -0.82
CA LYS A 98 15.76 5.60 -1.21
C LYS A 98 15.02 6.83 -0.71
N HIS A 99 13.70 6.84 -0.83
CA HIS A 99 12.88 8.04 -0.59
C HIS A 99 12.26 8.11 0.79
N PHE A 100 12.03 6.96 1.43
CA PHE A 100 11.34 6.89 2.72
C PHE A 100 12.18 6.21 3.80
N ASP A 101 13.44 5.88 3.52
CA ASP A 101 14.32 5.15 4.44
C ASP A 101 13.68 3.86 4.98
N SER A 102 12.91 3.19 4.11
CA SER A 102 12.23 1.96 4.49
C SER A 102 13.25 0.85 4.78
N SER A 103 13.12 0.24 5.93
CA SER A 103 14.00 -0.83 6.40
C SER A 103 13.58 -2.21 5.89
N VAL A 104 14.44 -3.20 6.08
CA VAL A 104 14.11 -4.61 5.82
C VAL A 104 12.90 -5.06 6.66
N GLN A 105 12.78 -4.57 7.90
CA GLN A 105 11.65 -4.85 8.77
C GLN A 105 10.35 -4.25 8.23
N ASP A 106 10.40 -3.07 7.63
CA ASP A 106 9.24 -2.48 6.95
C ASP A 106 8.79 -3.37 5.79
N PHE A 107 9.73 -3.85 4.99
CA PHE A 107 9.42 -4.75 3.88
C PHE A 107 8.84 -6.09 4.35
N TYR A 108 9.38 -6.64 5.44
CA TYR A 108 8.77 -7.81 6.07
C TYR A 108 7.31 -7.54 6.48
N ALA A 109 7.04 -6.43 7.15
CA ALA A 109 5.69 -6.06 7.58
C ALA A 109 4.74 -5.88 6.39
N HIS A 110 5.17 -5.23 5.31
CA HIS A 110 4.35 -5.04 4.11
C HIS A 110 4.08 -6.35 3.39
N ASN A 111 5.05 -7.26 3.29
CA ASN A 111 4.85 -8.58 2.71
C ASN A 111 3.92 -9.45 3.56
N LYS A 112 4.05 -9.38 4.89
CA LYS A 112 3.13 -10.04 5.82
C LYS A 112 1.70 -9.54 5.62
N THR A 113 1.50 -8.22 5.59
CA THR A 113 0.21 -7.60 5.30
C THR A 113 -0.36 -8.06 3.95
N ALA A 114 0.49 -8.18 2.91
CA ALA A 114 0.06 -8.65 1.59
C ALA A 114 -0.47 -10.09 1.63
N ILE A 115 0.17 -10.97 2.38
CA ILE A 115 -0.29 -12.35 2.57
C ILE A 115 -1.61 -12.36 3.34
N GLU A 116 -1.69 -11.66 4.47
CA GLU A 116 -2.87 -11.61 5.33
C GLU A 116 -4.10 -11.03 4.62
N ALA A 117 -3.90 -9.99 3.80
CA ALA A 117 -4.97 -9.35 3.02
C ALA A 117 -5.30 -10.07 1.70
N SER A 118 -4.57 -11.11 1.32
CA SER A 118 -4.81 -11.86 0.08
C SER A 118 -6.13 -12.64 0.12
N PHE A 119 -6.58 -13.11 -1.04
CA PHE A 119 -7.73 -14.00 -1.17
C PHE A 119 -7.35 -15.49 -1.11
N ALA A 120 -6.12 -15.81 -0.70
CA ALA A 120 -5.66 -17.17 -0.46
C ALA A 120 -6.41 -17.81 0.71
N SER A 121 -6.47 -19.14 0.74
CA SER A 121 -7.01 -19.90 1.87
C SER A 121 -6.16 -19.68 3.14
N ASP A 122 -6.70 -19.99 4.31
CA ASP A 122 -5.97 -19.85 5.56
C ASP A 122 -4.73 -20.76 5.59
N GLU A 123 -4.83 -21.97 5.04
CA GLU A 123 -3.73 -22.93 4.91
C GLU A 123 -2.59 -22.36 4.02
N GLU A 124 -2.95 -21.79 2.86
CA GLU A 124 -1.98 -21.14 1.97
C GLU A 124 -1.32 -19.92 2.63
N LYS A 125 -2.08 -19.14 3.40
CA LYS A 125 -1.52 -17.99 4.13
C LYS A 125 -0.53 -18.44 5.20
N GLU A 126 -0.83 -19.48 5.97
CA GLU A 126 0.09 -20.03 6.96
C GLU A 126 1.39 -20.49 6.31
N GLU A 127 1.32 -21.26 5.21
CA GLU A 127 2.49 -21.69 4.45
C GLU A 127 3.33 -20.51 3.93
N LEU A 128 2.68 -19.47 3.39
CA LEU A 128 3.35 -18.28 2.89
C LEU A 128 3.99 -17.46 4.02
N LEU A 129 3.35 -17.34 5.17
CA LEU A 129 3.90 -16.66 6.36
C LEU A 129 5.13 -17.39 6.90
N GLU A 130 5.13 -18.72 6.92
CA GLU A 130 6.31 -19.49 7.30
C GLU A 130 7.49 -19.27 6.32
N LYS A 131 7.21 -19.28 5.02
CA LYS A 131 8.22 -18.99 3.99
C LYS A 131 8.78 -17.58 4.15
N LEU A 132 7.90 -16.61 4.40
CA LEU A 132 8.29 -15.22 4.63
C LEU A 132 9.20 -15.11 5.88
N ALA A 133 8.83 -15.71 6.99
CA ALA A 133 9.61 -15.68 8.22
C ALA A 133 11.02 -16.27 8.02
N LYS A 134 11.13 -17.39 7.29
CA LYS A 134 12.42 -18.01 6.95
C LYS A 134 13.29 -17.13 6.03
N ALA A 135 12.68 -16.37 5.14
CA ALA A 135 13.42 -15.52 4.21
C ALA A 135 14.01 -14.26 4.88
N TYR A 136 13.44 -13.84 6.01
CA TYR A 136 13.86 -12.66 6.76
C TYR A 136 14.57 -12.97 8.09
N SER A 137 14.83 -14.25 8.37
CA SER A 137 15.54 -14.72 9.59
C SER A 137 17.05 -14.57 9.50
#